data_c37f2f6b7e65fdad78f23e1ae7d87c1e
#
_entry.id   c37f2f6b7e65fdad78f23e1ae7d87c1e
#
_cell.length_a   1.000
_cell.length_b   1.000
_cell.length_c   1.000
_cell.angle_alpha   90.00
_cell.angle_beta   90.00
_cell.angle_gamma   90.00
#
_symmetry.space_group_name_H-M   'P 1'
#
loop_
_entity.id
_entity.type
_entity.pdbx_description
1 polymer ?
#
loop_
_entity_poly.entity_id
_entity_poly.type
_entity_poly.pdbx_seq_one_letter_code
_entity_poly.pdbx_strand_id
1 'polypeptide(L)'
;YLFPGEEKLFSGKESWYLIDSTDFLYGQKTAKILICNGKCRRNMRPLSCRIFPLAPHRTRQGLELVLDPRGRGMCPFVRAGDIRLLSGSFYRKVLYAMKLVDRTREGNLFIDRLSKTVDELLELRGEK
;
A
#
# COMPACT_ATOMS: atom_id res chain seq x y z
N TYR A 1 -1.45 -1.41 5.94
CA TYR A 1 -2.65 -0.59 6.16
C TYR A 1 -3.74 -0.97 5.18
N LEU A 2 -4.99 -0.90 5.63
CA LEU A 2 -6.14 -1.04 4.75
C LEU A 2 -6.42 0.28 4.05
N PHE A 3 -6.77 0.21 2.76
CA PHE A 3 -7.22 1.38 2.02
C PHE A 3 -8.61 1.82 2.52
N PRO A 4 -9.00 3.10 2.29
CA PRO A 4 -10.28 3.61 2.79
C PRO A 4 -11.46 2.72 2.38
N GLY A 5 -12.26 2.31 3.36
CA GLY A 5 -13.43 1.47 3.13
C GLY A 5 -13.19 -0.03 3.11
N GLU A 6 -11.94 -0.47 3.00
CA GLU A 6 -11.61 -1.90 2.96
C GLU A 6 -12.00 -2.64 4.24
N GLU A 7 -11.98 -1.96 5.38
CA GLU A 7 -12.32 -2.58 6.66
C GLU A 7 -13.73 -3.18 6.67
N LYS A 8 -14.62 -2.69 5.81
CA LYS A 8 -15.97 -3.20 5.66
C LYS A 8 -16.03 -4.58 5.03
N LEU A 9 -14.97 -4.97 4.34
CA LEU A 9 -14.86 -6.28 3.68
C LEU A 9 -14.40 -7.37 4.65
N PHE A 10 -13.94 -6.99 5.83
CA PHE A 10 -13.41 -7.92 6.83
C PHE A 10 -14.28 -7.88 8.07
N SER A 11 -14.97 -9.00 8.35
CA SER A 11 -15.93 -9.08 9.46
C SER A 11 -15.27 -9.19 10.84
N GLY A 12 -13.99 -9.51 10.89
CA GLY A 12 -13.30 -9.82 12.13
C GLY A 12 -13.61 -11.19 12.71
N LYS A 13 -14.38 -12.01 11.99
CA LYS A 13 -14.81 -13.34 12.47
C LYS A 13 -13.89 -14.47 12.04
N GLU A 14 -12.94 -14.22 11.13
CA GLU A 14 -12.03 -15.24 10.65
C GLU A 14 -10.76 -15.26 11.52
N SER A 15 -10.20 -16.45 11.70
CA SER A 15 -9.05 -16.65 12.60
C SER A 15 -7.70 -16.24 12.00
N TRP A 16 -7.64 -16.00 10.69
CA TRP A 16 -6.36 -15.75 10.01
C TRP A 16 -5.91 -14.29 10.08
N TYR A 17 -6.76 -13.39 10.57
CA TYR A 17 -6.39 -11.99 10.66
C TYR A 17 -6.97 -11.31 11.90
N LEU A 18 -6.35 -10.19 12.26
CA LEU A 18 -6.83 -9.27 13.29
C LEU A 18 -6.85 -7.86 12.69
N ILE A 19 -7.90 -7.10 12.94
CA ILE A 19 -7.99 -5.70 12.53
C ILE A 19 -7.78 -4.82 13.74
N ASP A 20 -6.86 -3.87 13.63
CA ASP A 20 -6.56 -2.94 14.70
C ASP A 20 -6.55 -1.50 14.18
N SER A 21 -6.66 -0.55 15.11
CA SER A 21 -6.58 0.87 14.82
C SER A 21 -5.13 1.30 14.75
N THR A 22 -4.86 2.34 13.97
CA THR A 22 -3.53 2.95 13.87
C THR A 22 -3.63 4.45 14.07
N ASP A 23 -2.49 5.10 14.23
CA ASP A 23 -2.39 6.55 14.24
C ASP A 23 -2.03 7.14 12.87
N PHE A 24 -2.10 6.31 11.82
CA PHE A 24 -1.89 6.76 10.43
C PHE A 24 -3.08 7.61 9.99
N LEU A 25 -2.90 8.93 10.01
CA LEU A 25 -3.98 9.89 9.78
C LEU A 25 -4.01 10.35 8.33
N TYR A 26 -5.17 10.28 7.70
CA TYR A 26 -5.42 10.85 6.38
C TYR A 26 -6.70 11.70 6.42
N GLY A 27 -6.54 13.02 6.26
CA GLY A 27 -7.63 13.94 6.51
C GLY A 27 -8.04 13.89 7.98
N GLN A 28 -9.31 13.59 8.24
CA GLN A 28 -9.85 13.46 9.61
C GLN A 28 -10.06 12.00 10.03
N LYS A 29 -9.62 11.05 9.19
CA LYS A 29 -9.77 9.62 9.45
C LYS A 29 -8.44 8.96 9.69
N THR A 30 -8.46 7.84 10.42
CA THR A 30 -7.28 7.01 10.65
C THR A 30 -7.41 5.70 9.89
N ALA A 31 -6.29 5.22 9.35
CA ALA A 31 -6.25 3.93 8.67
C ALA A 31 -6.35 2.79 9.68
N LYS A 32 -6.98 1.70 9.25
CA LYS A 32 -6.94 0.43 9.97
C LYS A 32 -5.80 -0.41 9.44
N ILE A 33 -5.28 -1.30 10.27
CA ILE A 33 -4.26 -2.26 9.88
C ILE A 33 -4.82 -3.67 10.04
N LEU A 34 -4.55 -4.51 9.04
CA LEU A 34 -4.87 -5.93 9.11
C LEU A 34 -3.58 -6.69 9.41
N ILE A 35 -3.61 -7.44 10.50
CA ILE A 35 -2.46 -8.24 10.94
C ILE A 35 -2.75 -9.70 10.58
N CYS A 36 -2.01 -10.23 9.63
CA CYS A 36 -2.19 -11.57 9.10
C CYS A 36 -1.33 -12.57 9.90
N ASN A 37 -1.89 -13.78 10.13
CA ASN A 37 -1.15 -14.84 10.83
C ASN A 37 -0.25 -15.68 9.91
N GLY A 38 -0.09 -15.26 8.65
CA GLY A 38 0.74 -15.95 7.67
C GLY A 38 -0.01 -16.95 6.80
N LYS A 39 -1.29 -17.18 7.07
CA LYS A 39 -2.14 -18.13 6.34
C LYS A 39 -3.37 -17.45 5.75
N CYS A 40 -3.16 -16.37 5.01
CA CYS A 40 -4.26 -15.61 4.43
C CYS A 40 -4.93 -16.35 3.27
N ARG A 41 -6.24 -16.11 3.10
CA ARG A 41 -6.95 -16.53 1.91
C ARG A 41 -6.62 -15.58 0.76
N ARG A 42 -6.12 -16.10 -0.36
CA ARG A 42 -5.68 -15.27 -1.48
C ARG A 42 -6.80 -14.38 -2.05
N ASN A 43 -8.02 -14.91 -2.13
CA ASN A 43 -9.15 -14.14 -2.64
C ASN A 43 -9.67 -13.09 -1.65
N MET A 44 -9.17 -13.09 -0.42
CA MET A 44 -9.55 -12.14 0.63
C MET A 44 -8.41 -11.19 1.01
N ARG A 45 -7.33 -11.19 0.24
CA ARG A 45 -6.19 -10.31 0.54
C ARG A 45 -6.56 -8.84 0.43
N PRO A 46 -6.11 -7.99 1.39
CA PRO A 46 -6.24 -6.54 1.25
C PRO A 46 -5.51 -6.03 0.01
N LEU A 47 -5.93 -4.87 -0.47
CA LEU A 47 -5.31 -4.25 -1.63
C LEU A 47 -3.81 -4.04 -1.45
N SER A 48 -3.36 -3.63 -0.26
CA SER A 48 -1.93 -3.47 0.05
C SER A 48 -1.13 -4.74 -0.21
N CYS A 49 -1.70 -5.91 0.12
CA CYS A 49 -1.03 -7.19 -0.15
C CYS A 49 -1.05 -7.54 -1.63
N ARG A 50 -2.11 -7.18 -2.35
CA ARG A 50 -2.24 -7.48 -3.77
C ARG A 50 -1.32 -6.65 -4.64
N ILE A 51 -1.03 -5.42 -4.25
CA ILE A 51 -0.13 -4.54 -5.00
C ILE A 51 1.33 -4.70 -4.57
N PHE A 52 1.61 -5.34 -3.44
CA PHE A 52 2.97 -5.54 -2.95
C PHE A 52 3.84 -6.21 -4.02
N PRO A 53 5.06 -5.78 -4.30
CA PRO A 53 5.86 -4.81 -3.54
C PRO A 53 5.72 -3.36 -4.01
N LEU A 54 4.69 -3.01 -4.74
CA LEU A 54 4.48 -1.66 -5.24
C LEU A 54 3.67 -0.83 -4.23
N ALA A 55 3.90 0.47 -4.26
CA ALA A 55 3.11 1.44 -3.50
C ALA A 55 2.82 2.66 -4.36
N PRO A 56 1.65 3.29 -4.21
CA PRO A 56 1.37 4.54 -4.92
C PRO A 56 2.22 5.67 -4.36
N HIS A 57 2.71 6.52 -5.25
CA HIS A 57 3.56 7.65 -4.89
C HIS A 57 3.17 8.86 -5.72
N ARG A 58 2.87 9.96 -5.05
CA ARG A 58 2.51 11.19 -5.73
C ARG A 58 3.77 12.03 -5.98
N THR A 59 3.95 12.41 -7.24
CA THR A 59 5.05 13.26 -7.68
C THR A 59 4.49 14.53 -8.30
N ARG A 60 5.38 15.44 -8.69
CA ARG A 60 4.98 16.65 -9.42
C ARG A 60 4.33 16.33 -10.77
N GLN A 61 4.64 15.18 -11.33
CA GLN A 61 4.11 14.73 -12.61
C GLN A 61 2.82 13.93 -12.47
N GLY A 62 2.37 13.68 -11.24
CA GLY A 62 1.15 12.95 -10.96
C GLY A 62 1.39 11.70 -10.13
N LEU A 63 0.49 10.74 -10.28
CA LEU A 63 0.52 9.48 -9.55
C LEU A 63 1.42 8.47 -10.26
N GLU A 64 2.39 7.95 -9.54
CA GLU A 64 3.31 6.91 -10.01
C GLU A 64 3.32 5.75 -9.02
N LEU A 65 4.05 4.68 -9.38
CA LEU A 65 4.28 3.56 -8.48
C LEU A 65 5.76 3.46 -8.17
N VAL A 66 6.07 3.09 -6.93
CA VAL A 66 7.45 2.84 -6.49
C VAL A 66 7.49 1.50 -5.76
N LEU A 67 8.70 0.94 -5.63
CA LEU A 67 8.89 -0.21 -4.74
C LEU A 67 8.74 0.26 -3.30
N ASP A 68 7.87 -0.42 -2.55
CA ASP A 68 7.53 -0.01 -1.19
C ASP A 68 8.73 -0.23 -0.26
N PRO A 69 9.33 0.85 0.28
CA PRO A 69 10.51 0.71 1.14
C PRO A 69 10.23 -0.07 2.43
N ARG A 70 8.97 -0.17 2.83
CA ARG A 70 8.60 -0.97 4.00
C ARG A 70 8.81 -2.48 3.77
N GLY A 71 8.87 -2.90 2.48
CA GLY A 71 9.10 -4.30 2.13
C GLY A 71 10.57 -4.70 2.03
N ARG A 72 11.52 -3.82 2.33
CA ARG A 72 12.94 -4.08 2.12
C ARG A 72 13.45 -5.34 2.84
N GLY A 73 12.94 -5.61 4.03
CA GLY A 73 13.33 -6.79 4.78
C GLY A 73 12.67 -8.10 4.32
N MET A 74 11.67 -8.03 3.44
CA MET A 74 10.84 -9.17 3.07
C MET A 74 10.88 -9.51 1.60
N CYS A 75 11.24 -8.56 0.73
CA CYS A 75 11.10 -8.72 -0.72
C CYS A 75 12.43 -8.49 -1.44
N PRO A 76 12.94 -9.49 -2.21
CA PRO A 76 14.17 -9.34 -2.97
C PRO A 76 14.10 -8.21 -4.01
N PHE A 77 12.93 -7.97 -4.61
CA PHE A 77 12.76 -6.88 -5.58
C PHE A 77 12.97 -5.52 -4.93
N VAL A 78 12.47 -5.32 -3.71
CA VAL A 78 12.67 -4.06 -2.97
C VAL A 78 14.15 -3.88 -2.61
N ARG A 79 14.81 -4.95 -2.18
CA ARG A 79 16.24 -4.89 -1.86
C ARG A 79 17.10 -4.58 -3.07
N ALA A 80 16.73 -5.12 -4.23
CA ALA A 80 17.42 -4.84 -5.49
C ALA A 80 17.20 -3.39 -5.96
N GLY A 81 16.08 -2.78 -5.56
CA GLY A 81 15.77 -1.39 -5.89
C GLY A 81 15.45 -1.16 -7.37
N ASP A 82 15.12 -2.21 -8.11
CA ASP A 82 14.85 -2.10 -9.55
C ASP A 82 13.42 -2.56 -9.87
N ILE A 83 12.53 -1.58 -10.07
CA ILE A 83 11.14 -1.82 -10.40
C ILE A 83 10.96 -2.55 -11.74
N ARG A 84 11.95 -2.46 -12.63
CA ARG A 84 11.90 -3.12 -13.94
C ARG A 84 11.95 -4.64 -13.85
N LEU A 85 12.33 -5.19 -12.69
CA LEU A 85 12.32 -6.63 -12.46
C LEU A 85 10.89 -7.18 -12.36
N LEU A 86 9.91 -6.31 -12.14
CA LEU A 86 8.51 -6.71 -12.08
C LEU A 86 7.89 -6.77 -13.47
N SER A 87 6.87 -7.63 -13.62
CA SER A 87 6.11 -7.71 -14.86
C SER A 87 5.49 -6.37 -15.23
N GLY A 88 5.62 -5.96 -16.50
CA GLY A 88 4.97 -4.74 -16.98
C GLY A 88 3.45 -4.81 -16.90
N SER A 89 2.87 -6.00 -17.09
CA SER A 89 1.44 -6.22 -16.94
C SER A 89 0.98 -5.99 -15.49
N PHE A 90 1.74 -6.50 -14.53
CA PHE A 90 1.46 -6.28 -13.11
C PHE A 90 1.52 -4.79 -12.78
N TYR A 91 2.57 -4.11 -13.21
CA TYR A 91 2.73 -2.67 -13.00
C TYR A 91 1.52 -1.89 -13.52
N ARG A 92 1.10 -2.16 -14.77
CA ARG A 92 -0.02 -1.45 -15.39
C ARG A 92 -1.34 -1.69 -14.65
N LYS A 93 -1.59 -2.93 -14.22
CA LYS A 93 -2.80 -3.27 -13.46
C LYS A 93 -2.84 -2.54 -12.12
N VAL A 94 -1.72 -2.51 -11.42
CA VAL A 94 -1.62 -1.81 -10.13
C VAL A 94 -1.80 -0.31 -10.32
N LEU A 95 -1.17 0.27 -11.33
CA LEU A 95 -1.31 1.70 -11.61
C LEU A 95 -2.76 2.07 -11.91
N TYR A 96 -3.44 1.25 -12.72
CA TYR A 96 -4.85 1.46 -13.02
C TYR A 96 -5.71 1.43 -11.74
N ALA A 97 -5.50 0.44 -10.90
CA ALA A 97 -6.22 0.33 -9.63
C ALA A 97 -5.96 1.55 -8.73
N MET A 98 -4.72 2.00 -8.63
CA MET A 98 -4.38 3.15 -7.80
C MET A 98 -4.98 4.44 -8.35
N LYS A 99 -5.07 4.59 -9.67
CA LYS A 99 -5.74 5.74 -10.28
C LYS A 99 -7.24 5.76 -9.96
N LEU A 100 -7.87 4.59 -9.90
CA LEU A 100 -9.28 4.50 -9.48
C LEU A 100 -9.45 4.90 -8.02
N VAL A 101 -8.58 4.43 -7.15
CA VAL A 101 -8.59 4.82 -5.73
C VAL A 101 -8.41 6.33 -5.58
N ASP A 102 -7.51 6.91 -6.36
CA ASP A 102 -7.19 8.33 -6.30
C ASP A 102 -8.36 9.24 -6.74
N ARG A 103 -9.32 8.69 -7.47
CA ARG A 103 -10.53 9.45 -7.89
C ARG A 103 -11.48 9.70 -6.72
N THR A 104 -11.41 8.90 -5.65
CA THR A 104 -12.23 9.13 -4.47
C THR A 104 -11.55 10.15 -3.57
N ARG A 105 -12.37 10.92 -2.82
CA ARG A 105 -11.83 11.91 -1.90
C ARG A 105 -10.95 11.26 -0.82
N GLU A 106 -11.45 10.20 -0.21
CA GLU A 106 -10.72 9.51 0.86
C GLU A 106 -9.48 8.79 0.32
N GLY A 107 -9.59 8.16 -0.85
CA GLY A 107 -8.46 7.51 -1.50
C GLY A 107 -7.36 8.49 -1.85
N ASN A 108 -7.73 9.67 -2.35
CA ASN A 108 -6.78 10.74 -2.65
C ASN A 108 -6.00 11.16 -1.41
N LEU A 109 -6.71 11.42 -0.30
CA LEU A 109 -6.08 11.80 0.97
C LEU A 109 -5.17 10.69 1.51
N PHE A 110 -5.61 9.45 1.40
CA PHE A 110 -4.84 8.29 1.84
C PHE A 110 -3.53 8.16 1.04
N ILE A 111 -3.61 8.29 -0.28
CA ILE A 111 -2.43 8.21 -1.16
C ILE A 111 -1.46 9.35 -0.86
N ASP A 112 -1.95 10.56 -0.64
CA ASP A 112 -1.11 11.69 -0.27
C ASP A 112 -0.34 11.42 1.03
N ARG A 113 -1.03 10.89 2.04
CA ARG A 113 -0.38 10.58 3.32
C ARG A 113 0.61 9.42 3.18
N LEU A 114 0.25 8.41 2.41
CA LEU A 114 1.14 7.28 2.15
C LEU A 114 2.39 7.71 1.40
N SER A 115 2.25 8.62 0.43
CA SER A 115 3.38 9.18 -0.32
C SER A 115 4.37 9.89 0.61
N LYS A 116 3.87 10.63 1.59
CA LYS A 116 4.74 11.27 2.60
C LYS A 116 5.51 10.24 3.42
N THR A 117 4.86 9.15 3.80
CA THR A 117 5.51 8.07 4.54
C THR A 117 6.61 7.42 3.70
N VAL A 118 6.35 7.18 2.42
CA VAL A 118 7.34 6.63 1.49
C VAL A 118 8.54 7.56 1.38
N ASP A 119 8.30 8.87 1.21
CA ASP A 119 9.36 9.87 1.11
C ASP A 119 10.23 9.90 2.38
N GLU A 120 9.60 9.87 3.54
CA GLU A 120 10.31 9.86 4.82
C GLU A 120 11.22 8.63 4.95
N LEU A 121 10.73 7.46 4.57
CA LEU A 121 11.51 6.22 4.62
C LEU A 121 12.66 6.22 3.64
N LEU A 122 12.46 6.76 2.44
CA LEU A 122 13.53 6.88 1.45
C LEU A 122 14.61 7.86 1.90
N GLU A 123 14.24 8.96 2.54
CA GLU A 123 15.19 9.91 3.10
C GLU A 123 16.04 9.30 4.20
N LEU A 124 15.40 8.55 5.12
CA LEU A 124 16.11 7.89 6.21
C LEU A 124 17.14 6.87 5.71
N ARG A 125 16.91 6.30 4.52
CA ARG A 125 17.81 5.32 3.91
C ARG A 125 18.80 5.94 2.93
N GLY A 126 18.70 7.25 2.68
CA GLY A 126 19.54 7.92 1.69
C GLY A 126 19.26 7.51 0.26
N GLU A 127 18.08 7.01 -0.03
CA GLU A 127 17.69 6.45 -1.35
C GLU A 127 16.86 7.44 -2.19
N LYS A 128 16.75 8.66 -1.77
CA LYS A 128 15.91 9.66 -2.43
C LYS A 128 16.48 10.16 -3.76
#